data_3e079ea734640354445c23e96446b4e7
#
_entry.id   3e079ea734640354445c23e96446b4e7
#
_cell.length_a   1.000
_cell.length_b   1.000
_cell.length_c   1.000
_cell.angle_alpha   90.00
_cell.angle_beta   90.00
_cell.angle_gamma   90.00
#
_symmetry.space_group_name_H-M   'P 1'
#
loop_
_entity.id
_entity.type
_entity.pdbx_description
1 polymer ?
#
loop_
_entity_poly.entity_id
_entity_poly.type
_entity_poly.pdbx_seq_one_letter_code
_entity_poly.pdbx_strand_id
1 'polypeptide(L)'
;MRFKRILLKLSGESLAGDQKQGINVERLNQYAEQIKEIASMGVQIGIVIGGGNIFRGLTGAGKGFDRVKGDQMGMCATVINSLALSSALGAIGQKNRVLTAIRMEPIGEFYSKWKAKIGRASCRERV
;
A
#
# COMPACT_ATOMS: atom_id res chain seq x y z
N MET A 1 0.71 -25.53 1.89
CA MET A 1 0.55 -24.19 2.48
C MET A 1 -0.71 -24.12 3.32
N ARG A 2 -0.60 -23.66 4.54
CA ARG A 2 -1.69 -23.63 5.49
C ARG A 2 -2.75 -22.57 5.14
N PHE A 3 -2.34 -21.41 4.65
CA PHE A 3 -3.23 -20.31 4.32
C PHE A 3 -3.27 -20.08 2.82
N LYS A 4 -4.48 -19.88 2.28
CA LYS A 4 -4.67 -19.56 0.86
C LYS A 4 -4.76 -18.05 0.63
N ARG A 5 -5.14 -17.29 1.63
CA ARG A 5 -5.28 -15.84 1.57
C ARG A 5 -4.78 -15.23 2.86
N ILE A 6 -4.08 -14.13 2.71
CA ILE A 6 -3.63 -13.36 3.87
C ILE A 6 -3.89 -11.88 3.62
N LEU A 7 -4.09 -11.17 4.71
CA LEU A 7 -4.15 -9.72 4.70
C LEU A 7 -2.91 -9.23 5.44
N LEU A 8 -2.06 -8.52 4.72
CA LEU A 8 -0.82 -8.00 5.27
C LEU A 8 -0.99 -6.52 5.54
N LYS A 9 -0.71 -6.11 6.77
CA LYS A 9 -0.75 -4.70 7.13
C LYS A 9 0.68 -4.19 7.29
N LEU A 10 1.04 -3.18 6.51
CA LEU A 10 2.36 -2.55 6.56
C LEU A 10 2.23 -1.14 7.09
N SER A 11 3.08 -0.76 8.04
CA SER A 11 3.14 0.63 8.46
C SER A 11 3.91 1.44 7.43
N GLY A 12 3.53 2.71 7.27
CA GLY A 12 4.28 3.60 6.39
C GLY A 12 5.72 3.77 6.84
N GLU A 13 5.93 3.79 8.15
CA GLU A 13 7.27 3.94 8.72
C GLU A 13 8.22 2.82 8.29
N SER A 14 7.70 1.63 8.07
CA SER A 14 8.53 0.51 7.65
C SER A 14 9.15 0.74 6.27
N LEU A 15 8.52 1.57 5.43
CA LEU A 15 9.06 1.91 4.12
C LEU A 15 10.16 2.98 4.19
N ALA A 16 10.20 3.74 5.26
CA ALA A 16 11.22 4.77 5.44
C ALA A 16 12.57 4.19 5.85
N GLY A 17 12.56 3.04 6.50
CA GLY A 17 13.78 2.47 7.05
C GLY A 17 14.40 3.41 8.07
N ASP A 18 15.70 3.54 8.02
CA ASP A 18 16.43 4.39 8.97
C ASP A 18 16.27 5.89 8.72
N GLN A 19 15.72 6.25 7.58
CA GLN A 19 15.49 7.66 7.22
C GLN A 19 14.38 8.32 8.02
N LYS A 20 13.48 7.53 8.60
CA LYS A 20 12.31 7.96 9.36
C LYS A 20 11.23 8.65 8.54
N GLN A 21 11.56 9.23 7.41
CA GLN A 21 10.61 9.88 6.50
C GLN A 21 10.87 9.44 5.07
N GLY A 22 9.85 9.57 4.24
CA GLY A 22 9.93 9.23 2.83
C GLY A 22 9.96 7.73 2.61
N ILE A 23 10.45 7.34 1.46
CA ILE A 23 10.51 5.94 1.04
C ILE A 23 11.96 5.55 0.78
N ASN A 24 12.41 4.52 1.49
CA ASN A 24 13.72 3.93 1.24
C ASN A 24 13.56 2.88 0.15
N VAL A 25 14.21 3.09 -0.99
CA VAL A 25 14.05 2.24 -2.16
C VAL A 25 14.50 0.81 -1.90
N GLU A 26 15.59 0.63 -1.16
CA GLU A 26 16.06 -0.72 -0.82
C GLU A 26 15.05 -1.47 0.03
N ARG A 27 14.48 -0.81 1.02
CA ARG A 27 13.46 -1.41 1.88
C ARG A 27 12.20 -1.75 1.09
N LEU A 28 11.80 -0.85 0.20
CA LEU A 28 10.66 -1.06 -0.66
C LEU A 28 10.85 -2.30 -1.54
N ASN A 29 12.03 -2.42 -2.14
CA ASN A 29 12.34 -3.57 -3.00
C ASN A 29 12.41 -4.87 -2.21
N GLN A 30 12.91 -4.84 -0.97
CA GLN A 30 12.92 -6.01 -0.10
C GLN A 30 11.50 -6.49 0.17
N TYR A 31 10.59 -5.59 0.49
CA TYR A 31 9.19 -5.95 0.70
C TYR A 31 8.56 -6.53 -0.56
N ALA A 32 8.84 -5.91 -1.71
CA ALA A 32 8.29 -6.39 -2.98
C ALA A 32 8.75 -7.83 -3.26
N GLU A 33 10.02 -8.13 -3.04
CA GLU A 33 10.55 -9.47 -3.24
C GLU A 33 9.92 -10.50 -2.30
N GLN A 34 9.75 -10.13 -1.03
CA GLN A 34 9.12 -11.01 -0.05
C GLN A 34 7.66 -11.29 -0.42
N ILE A 35 6.94 -10.27 -0.84
CA ILE A 35 5.55 -10.42 -1.26
C ILE A 35 5.44 -11.32 -2.47
N LYS A 36 6.31 -11.12 -3.45
CA LYS A 36 6.33 -11.97 -4.64
C LYS A 36 6.63 -13.42 -4.28
N GLU A 37 7.57 -13.65 -3.38
CA GLU A 37 7.90 -15.00 -2.94
C GLU A 37 6.69 -15.71 -2.34
N ILE A 38 5.96 -15.01 -1.46
CA ILE A 38 4.75 -15.57 -0.84
C ILE A 38 3.67 -15.83 -1.90
N ALA A 39 3.49 -14.87 -2.81
CA ALA A 39 2.50 -15.03 -3.88
C ALA A 39 2.82 -16.21 -4.79
N SER A 40 4.11 -16.48 -5.02
CA SER A 40 4.54 -17.59 -5.86
C SER A 40 4.21 -18.96 -5.25
N MET A 41 3.92 -19.00 -3.97
CA MET A 41 3.48 -20.21 -3.27
C MET A 41 1.98 -20.46 -3.43
N GLY A 42 1.28 -19.65 -4.22
CA GLY A 42 -0.16 -19.79 -4.44
C GLY A 42 -1.00 -19.03 -3.43
N VAL A 43 -0.40 -18.18 -2.61
CA VAL A 43 -1.12 -17.39 -1.62
C VAL A 43 -1.62 -16.09 -2.25
N GLN A 44 -2.89 -15.79 -2.01
CA GLN A 44 -3.47 -14.51 -2.42
C GLN A 44 -3.24 -13.50 -1.31
N ILE A 45 -2.72 -12.33 -1.66
CA ILE A 45 -2.30 -11.35 -0.67
C ILE A 45 -3.08 -10.05 -0.87
N GLY A 46 -3.75 -9.61 0.19
CA GLY A 46 -4.27 -8.25 0.29
C GLY A 46 -3.32 -7.45 1.16
N ILE A 47 -3.05 -6.21 0.75
CA ILE A 47 -2.11 -5.36 1.50
C ILE A 47 -2.81 -4.06 1.86
N VAL A 48 -2.72 -3.70 3.13
CA VAL A 48 -3.13 -2.39 3.63
C VAL A 48 -1.88 -1.68 4.11
N ILE A 49 -1.65 -0.48 3.61
CA ILE A 49 -0.42 0.24 3.92
C ILE A 49 -0.74 1.63 4.48
N GLY A 50 -0.03 2.02 5.54
CA GLY A 50 -0.19 3.33 6.13
C GLY A 50 0.65 4.39 5.43
N GLY A 51 0.48 5.64 5.85
CA GLY A 51 1.16 6.79 5.24
C GLY A 51 2.02 7.60 6.20
N GLY A 52 2.33 7.07 7.38
CA GLY A 52 3.00 7.85 8.42
C GLY A 52 4.42 8.29 8.10
N ASN A 53 5.06 7.66 7.13
CA ASN A 53 6.38 8.06 6.65
C ASN A 53 6.32 9.32 5.77
N ILE A 54 5.14 9.65 5.27
CA ILE A 54 4.91 10.81 4.41
C ILE A 54 4.24 11.93 5.21
N PHE A 55 3.13 11.61 5.88
CA PHE A 55 2.37 12.62 6.61
C PHE A 55 1.52 11.99 7.69
N ARG A 56 1.44 12.65 8.85
CA ARG A 56 0.54 12.29 9.95
C ARG A 56 -0.41 13.45 10.22
N GLY A 57 -1.72 13.18 10.08
CA GLY A 57 -2.75 14.20 10.22
C GLY A 57 -2.71 14.93 11.56
N LEU A 58 -2.58 14.18 12.66
CA LEU A 58 -2.51 14.79 14.00
C LEU A 58 -1.31 15.71 14.16
N THR A 59 -0.15 15.27 13.70
CA THR A 59 1.06 16.08 13.76
C THR A 59 0.91 17.32 12.88
N GLY A 60 0.34 17.14 11.69
CA GLY A 60 0.10 18.24 10.78
C GLY A 60 -0.87 19.25 11.35
N ALA A 61 -1.96 18.79 11.96
CA ALA A 61 -2.94 19.67 12.60
C ALA A 61 -2.30 20.50 13.71
N GLY A 62 -1.43 19.88 14.51
CA GLY A 62 -0.70 20.60 15.55
C GLY A 62 0.29 21.62 15.02
N LYS A 63 0.59 21.58 13.72
CA LYS A 63 1.52 22.52 13.06
C LYS A 63 0.78 23.52 12.16
N GLY A 64 -0.51 23.72 12.38
CA GLY A 64 -1.28 24.71 11.66
C GLY A 64 -2.16 24.17 10.54
N PHE A 65 -2.13 22.87 10.30
CA PHE A 65 -3.04 22.26 9.33
C PHE A 65 -4.41 22.03 9.95
N ASP A 66 -5.45 22.33 9.19
CA ASP A 66 -6.80 21.94 9.53
C ASP A 66 -6.89 20.40 9.61
N ARG A 67 -7.63 19.90 10.61
CA ARG A 67 -7.75 18.47 10.86
C ARG A 67 -8.28 17.70 9.65
N VAL A 68 -9.31 18.26 9.01
CA VAL A 68 -9.94 17.61 7.84
C VAL A 68 -8.95 17.55 6.69
N LYS A 69 -8.28 18.66 6.41
CA LYS A 69 -7.25 18.69 5.35
C LYS A 69 -6.08 17.76 5.69
N GLY A 70 -5.68 17.74 6.96
CA GLY A 70 -4.61 16.85 7.41
C GLY A 70 -4.97 15.39 7.21
N ASP A 71 -6.21 15.00 7.52
CA ASP A 71 -6.66 13.63 7.31
C ASP A 71 -6.70 13.28 5.82
N GLN A 72 -7.12 14.21 4.96
CA GLN A 72 -7.09 14.01 3.52
C GLN A 72 -5.66 13.85 3.00
N MET A 73 -4.73 14.64 3.51
CA MET A 73 -3.32 14.51 3.18
C MET A 73 -2.78 13.14 3.61
N GLY A 74 -3.19 12.67 4.78
CA GLY A 74 -2.83 11.33 5.24
C GLY A 74 -3.36 10.23 4.33
N MET A 75 -4.58 10.37 3.83
CA MET A 75 -5.14 9.42 2.86
C MET A 75 -4.34 9.44 1.56
N CYS A 76 -3.96 10.62 1.07
CA CYS A 76 -3.12 10.73 -0.11
C CYS A 76 -1.74 10.10 0.12
N ALA A 77 -1.22 10.22 1.34
CA ALA A 77 0.06 9.60 1.70
C ALA A 77 0.00 8.08 1.56
N THR A 78 -1.11 7.45 1.97
CA THR A 78 -1.28 6.00 1.78
C THR A 78 -1.29 5.63 0.31
N VAL A 79 -1.88 6.46 -0.53
CA VAL A 79 -1.90 6.23 -1.98
C VAL A 79 -0.50 6.33 -2.57
N ILE A 80 0.30 7.29 -2.11
CA ILE A 80 1.70 7.41 -2.54
C ILE A 80 2.45 6.11 -2.25
N ASN A 81 2.33 5.61 -1.03
CA ASN A 81 3.00 4.35 -0.66
C ASN A 81 2.49 3.16 -1.46
N SER A 82 1.19 3.13 -1.71
CA SER A 82 0.58 2.05 -2.50
C SER A 82 1.10 2.05 -3.93
N LEU A 83 1.23 3.22 -4.53
CA LEU A 83 1.78 3.34 -5.88
C LEU A 83 3.25 2.93 -5.91
N ALA A 84 4.00 3.31 -4.89
CA ALA A 84 5.41 2.93 -4.81
C ALA A 84 5.57 1.40 -4.73
N LEU A 85 4.78 0.76 -3.86
CA LEU A 85 4.82 -0.69 -3.74
C LEU A 85 4.34 -1.37 -5.01
N SER A 86 3.28 -0.86 -5.62
CA SER A 86 2.78 -1.38 -6.89
C SER A 86 3.84 -1.30 -7.98
N SER A 87 4.56 -0.20 -8.05
CA SER A 87 5.66 -0.01 -9.01
C SER A 87 6.78 -1.03 -8.77
N ALA A 88 7.18 -1.20 -7.52
CA ALA A 88 8.24 -2.15 -7.18
C ALA A 88 7.84 -3.59 -7.52
N LEU A 89 6.59 -3.96 -7.25
CA LEU A 89 6.08 -5.29 -7.59
C LEU A 89 6.01 -5.51 -9.08
N GLY A 90 5.55 -4.50 -9.83
CA GLY A 90 5.50 -4.58 -11.29
C GLY A 90 6.87 -4.74 -11.90
N ALA A 91 7.88 -4.07 -11.33
CA ALA A 91 9.25 -4.14 -11.83
C ALA A 91 9.85 -5.55 -11.74
N ILE A 92 9.39 -6.36 -10.79
CA ILE A 92 9.83 -7.75 -10.66
C ILE A 92 8.81 -8.76 -11.19
N GLY A 93 7.84 -8.28 -11.97
CA GLY A 93 6.88 -9.14 -12.66
C GLY A 93 5.71 -9.61 -11.82
N GLN A 94 5.47 -9.05 -10.65
CA GLN A 94 4.34 -9.43 -9.82
C GLN A 94 3.12 -8.60 -10.19
N LYS A 95 2.07 -9.26 -10.67
CA LYS A 95 0.82 -8.59 -11.00
C LYS A 95 0.15 -8.07 -9.72
N ASN A 96 -0.40 -6.88 -9.80
CA ASN A 96 -1.05 -6.27 -8.65
C ASN A 96 -2.10 -5.25 -9.09
N ARG A 97 -2.94 -4.84 -8.14
CA ARG A 97 -3.95 -3.80 -8.35
C ARG A 97 -3.94 -2.87 -7.15
N VAL A 98 -4.05 -1.59 -7.41
CA VAL A 98 -4.18 -0.58 -6.36
C VAL A 98 -5.65 -0.20 -6.25
N LEU A 99 -6.20 -0.29 -5.04
CA LEU A 99 -7.57 0.09 -4.76
C LEU A 99 -7.55 1.25 -3.77
N THR A 100 -8.33 2.29 -4.05
CA THR A 100 -8.36 3.49 -3.22
C THR A 100 -9.72 3.67 -2.56
N ALA A 101 -9.72 4.23 -1.35
CA ALA A 101 -10.94 4.48 -0.60
C ALA A 101 -11.74 5.68 -1.15
N ILE A 102 -11.08 6.57 -1.88
CA ILE A 102 -11.73 7.68 -2.58
C ILE A 102 -11.45 7.54 -4.07
N ARG A 103 -12.33 8.08 -4.88
CA ARG A 103 -12.16 7.95 -6.34
C ARG A 103 -10.95 8.74 -6.81
N MET A 104 -10.00 8.04 -7.38
CA MET A 104 -8.75 8.61 -7.91
C MET A 104 -8.38 7.98 -9.25
N GLU A 105 -9.37 7.50 -9.98
CA GLU A 105 -9.11 6.90 -11.28
C GLU A 105 -8.55 7.94 -12.26
N PRO A 106 -7.57 7.59 -13.09
CA PRO A 106 -7.04 6.25 -13.34
C PRO A 106 -5.87 5.84 -12.43
N ILE A 107 -5.53 6.60 -11.39
CA ILE A 107 -4.40 6.31 -10.51
C ILE A 107 -4.60 5.01 -9.75
N GLY A 108 -5.81 4.80 -9.25
CA GLY A 108 -6.18 3.57 -8.57
C GLY A 108 -7.65 3.28 -8.82
N GLU A 109 -8.05 2.03 -8.64
CA GLU A 109 -9.45 1.64 -8.77
C GLU A 109 -10.18 1.96 -7.48
N PHE A 110 -11.41 2.43 -7.61
CA PHE A 110 -12.21 2.70 -6.42
C PHE A 110 -12.51 1.37 -5.72
N TYR A 111 -12.21 1.30 -4.41
CA TYR A 111 -12.41 0.09 -3.64
C TYR A 111 -13.87 -0.33 -3.64
N SER A 112 -14.10 -1.63 -3.83
CA SER A 112 -15.38 -2.25 -3.59
C SER A 112 -15.13 -3.69 -3.15
N LYS A 113 -16.06 -4.23 -2.39
CA LYS A 113 -15.97 -5.62 -1.96
C LYS A 113 -15.90 -6.55 -3.17
N TRP A 114 -16.64 -6.23 -4.21
CA TRP A 114 -16.66 -7.00 -5.45
C TRP A 114 -15.29 -7.01 -6.15
N LYS A 115 -14.69 -5.83 -6.32
CA LYS A 115 -13.37 -5.74 -6.94
C LYS A 115 -12.30 -6.47 -6.13
N ALA A 116 -12.39 -6.39 -4.81
CA ALA A 116 -11.46 -7.08 -3.94
C ALA A 116 -11.59 -8.61 -4.10
N LYS A 117 -12.80 -9.11 -4.23
CA LYS A 117 -13.04 -10.54 -4.45
C LYS A 117 -12.57 -11.01 -5.81
N ILE A 118 -12.85 -10.24 -6.85
CA ILE A 118 -12.42 -10.58 -8.21
C ILE A 118 -10.90 -10.62 -8.30
N GLY A 119 -10.25 -9.61 -7.73
CA GLY A 119 -8.80 -9.52 -7.77
C GLY A 119 -8.09 -10.72 -7.18
N ARG A 120 -8.67 -11.37 -6.19
CA ARG A 120 -8.05 -12.53 -5.55
C ARG A 120 -7.88 -13.73 -6.47
N ALA A 121 -8.74 -13.86 -7.46
CA ALA A 121 -8.67 -14.97 -8.41
C ALA A 121 -7.40 -14.92 -9.25
N SER A 122 -6.74 -13.78 -9.30
CA SER A 122 -5.53 -13.56 -10.10
C SER A 122 -4.28 -13.44 -9.23
N CYS A 123 -4.34 -13.77 -7.96
CA CYS A 123 -3.21 -13.66 -7.03
C CYS A 123 -2.60 -12.26 -7.03
N ARG A 124 -3.40 -11.27 -6.70
CA ARG A 124 -2.98 -9.86 -6.72
C ARG A 124 -2.96 -9.27 -5.32
N GLU A 125 -2.09 -8.29 -5.10
CA GLU A 125 -2.17 -7.45 -3.93
C GLU A 125 -3.30 -6.46 -4.07
N ARG A 126 -3.78 -5.99 -2.92
CA ARG A 126 -4.76 -4.92 -2.85
C ARG A 126 -4.38 -3.97 -1.74
N VAL A 127 -4.68 -2.74 -1.93
CA VAL A 127 -4.36 -1.70 -0.97
C VAL A 127 -5.62 -0.92 -0.62
#